data_07bfe8e50a444be917ee4b88ce006d66
#
_entry.id   07bfe8e50a444be917ee4b88ce006d66
#
_cell.length_a   1.000
_cell.length_b   1.000
_cell.length_c   1.000
_cell.angle_alpha   90.00
_cell.angle_beta   90.00
_cell.angle_gamma   90.00
#
_symmetry.space_group_name_H-M   'P 1'
#
loop_
_entity.id
_entity.type
_entity.pdbx_description
1 polymer ?
#
loop_
_entity_poly.entity_id
_entity_poly.type
_entity_poly.pdbx_seq_one_letter_code
_entity_poly.pdbx_strand_id
1 'polypeptide(L)'
;IRMHDGAADEQMEDELTSALHLTKPNIDFNDFRRELFSPTEANILVMLTAAKYMAGKNLEAIRIGEEILFALERSHSRLSDYKVLQINLAHNLSQILQDEGRYQEALLYAKKAENLSICGTEQFLLPEIEFSIAQILNNMKKRQESRMRMEALIPYMRLIGKKEMADLVQEYLEKNLTNDVN
;
A
#
# COMPACT_ATOMS: atom_id res chain seq x y z
N ILE A 1 -16.58 -8.23 -4.45
CA ILE A 1 -17.04 -8.71 -3.11
C ILE A 1 -15.96 -9.67 -2.64
N ARG A 2 -15.07 -9.22 -1.73
CA ARG A 2 -14.12 -10.13 -1.07
C ARG A 2 -14.95 -10.98 -0.10
N MET A 3 -14.97 -12.29 -0.30
CA MET A 3 -15.42 -13.22 0.74
C MET A 3 -14.30 -13.26 1.77
N HIS A 4 -14.48 -12.56 2.90
CA HIS A 4 -13.58 -12.63 4.04
C HIS A 4 -13.86 -13.97 4.77
N ASP A 5 -12.85 -14.81 4.83
CA ASP A 5 -12.81 -15.93 5.77
C ASP A 5 -12.18 -15.41 7.08
N GLY A 6 -13.01 -14.74 7.90
CA GLY A 6 -12.53 -14.03 9.09
C GLY A 6 -11.73 -14.90 10.06
N ALA A 7 -11.95 -16.22 10.08
CA ALA A 7 -11.19 -17.13 10.92
C ALA A 7 -9.74 -17.33 10.41
N ALA A 8 -9.53 -17.38 9.09
CA ALA A 8 -8.19 -17.50 8.51
C ALA A 8 -7.39 -16.20 8.67
N ASP A 9 -8.06 -15.04 8.59
CA ASP A 9 -7.43 -13.73 8.76
C ASP A 9 -7.00 -13.48 10.21
N GLU A 10 -7.81 -13.89 11.19
CA GLU A 10 -7.45 -13.83 12.62
C GLU A 10 -6.30 -14.80 12.96
N GLN A 11 -6.31 -16.01 12.41
CA GLN A 11 -5.22 -16.96 12.61
C GLN A 11 -3.90 -16.40 12.07
N MET A 12 -3.89 -15.76 10.92
CA MET A 12 -2.69 -15.12 10.36
C MET A 12 -2.17 -13.99 11.25
N GLU A 13 -3.06 -13.18 11.82
CA GLU A 13 -2.68 -12.13 12.79
C GLU A 13 -1.99 -12.72 14.03
N ASP A 14 -2.53 -13.79 14.60
CA ASP A 14 -1.99 -14.47 15.77
C ASP A 14 -0.61 -15.10 15.47
N GLU A 15 -0.44 -15.73 14.31
CA GLU A 15 0.82 -16.33 13.89
C GLU A 15 1.91 -15.27 13.70
N LEU A 16 1.61 -14.14 13.04
CA LEU A 16 2.53 -13.03 12.84
C LEU A 16 2.92 -12.36 14.17
N THR A 17 1.96 -12.18 15.06
CA THR A 17 2.19 -11.64 16.41
C THR A 17 3.10 -12.56 17.21
N SER A 18 2.84 -13.87 17.17
CA SER A 18 3.66 -14.89 17.83
C SER A 18 5.09 -14.91 17.27
N ALA A 19 5.25 -14.83 15.95
CA ALA A 19 6.55 -14.78 15.30
C ALA A 19 7.35 -13.55 15.75
N LEU A 20 6.70 -12.38 15.89
CA LEU A 20 7.35 -11.16 16.35
C LEU A 20 7.77 -11.27 17.83
N HIS A 21 6.96 -11.89 18.67
CA HIS A 21 7.30 -12.12 20.08
C HIS A 21 8.50 -13.04 20.30
N LEU A 22 8.86 -13.89 19.33
CA LEU A 22 10.09 -14.70 19.42
C LEU A 22 11.36 -13.84 19.47
N THR A 23 11.37 -12.71 18.78
CA THR A 23 12.53 -11.80 18.72
C THR A 23 12.36 -10.57 19.60
N LYS A 24 11.12 -10.15 19.82
CA LYS A 24 10.75 -8.97 20.62
C LYS A 24 9.63 -9.32 21.63
N PRO A 25 9.94 -10.08 22.70
CA PRO A 25 8.91 -10.56 23.63
C PRO A 25 8.17 -9.44 24.38
N ASN A 26 8.75 -8.26 24.50
CA ASN A 26 8.18 -7.12 25.22
C ASN A 26 7.76 -5.98 24.29
N ILE A 27 7.50 -6.26 23.00
CA ILE A 27 7.08 -5.24 22.05
C ILE A 27 5.74 -4.61 22.47
N ASP A 28 5.70 -3.28 22.50
CA ASP A 28 4.45 -2.55 22.68
C ASP A 28 3.85 -2.19 21.30
N PHE A 29 2.75 -2.83 20.94
CA PHE A 29 2.03 -2.55 19.70
C PHE A 29 1.37 -1.17 19.65
N ASN A 30 1.42 -0.41 20.75
CA ASN A 30 0.88 0.94 20.81
C ASN A 30 1.96 2.04 20.62
N ASP A 31 3.25 1.69 20.72
CA ASP A 31 4.35 2.66 20.53
C ASP A 31 5.56 1.99 19.87
N PHE A 32 5.70 2.14 18.56
CA PHE A 32 6.88 1.70 17.82
C PHE A 32 7.93 2.80 17.62
N ARG A 33 7.69 4.00 18.10
CA ARG A 33 8.51 5.19 17.80
C ARG A 33 9.95 5.06 18.32
N ARG A 34 10.15 4.25 19.34
CA ARG A 34 11.48 4.02 19.96
C ARG A 34 12.11 2.69 19.54
N GLU A 35 11.38 1.88 18.81
CA GLU A 35 11.82 0.57 18.39
C GLU A 35 12.75 0.64 17.18
N LEU A 36 13.74 -0.26 17.17
CA LEU A 36 14.53 -0.58 16.00
C LEU A 36 14.16 -1.99 15.56
N PHE A 37 13.83 -2.13 14.30
CA PHE A 37 13.43 -3.40 13.70
C PHE A 37 14.53 -3.89 12.74
N SER A 38 14.85 -5.17 12.80
CA SER A 38 15.54 -5.85 11.70
C SER A 38 14.63 -5.91 10.46
N PRO A 39 15.19 -6.14 9.25
CA PRO A 39 14.35 -6.27 8.04
C PRO A 39 13.30 -7.36 8.17
N THR A 40 13.60 -8.46 8.84
CA THR A 40 12.65 -9.57 9.08
C THR A 40 11.49 -9.14 9.98
N GLU A 41 11.79 -8.49 11.11
CA GLU A 41 10.77 -7.97 12.04
C GLU A 41 9.91 -6.91 11.35
N ALA A 42 10.52 -6.01 10.59
CA ALA A 42 9.80 -5.00 9.82
C ALA A 42 8.87 -5.62 8.77
N ASN A 43 9.32 -6.69 8.09
CA ASN A 43 8.48 -7.42 7.15
C ASN A 43 7.27 -8.09 7.84
N ILE A 44 7.48 -8.72 9.00
CA ILE A 44 6.39 -9.29 9.81
C ILE A 44 5.36 -8.20 10.16
N LEU A 45 5.79 -7.01 10.56
CA LEU A 45 4.92 -5.90 10.90
C LEU A 45 4.14 -5.37 9.68
N VAL A 46 4.77 -5.30 8.50
CA VAL A 46 4.08 -4.94 7.25
C VAL A 46 3.00 -5.98 6.92
N MET A 47 3.31 -7.27 7.07
CA MET A 47 2.34 -8.36 6.88
C MET A 47 1.21 -8.29 7.92
N LEU A 48 1.52 -7.96 9.18
CA LEU A 48 0.52 -7.78 10.25
C LEU A 48 -0.45 -6.63 9.92
N THR A 49 0.06 -5.53 9.35
CA THR A 49 -0.80 -4.43 8.87
C THR A 49 -1.77 -4.91 7.79
N ALA A 50 -1.30 -5.71 6.85
CA ALA A 50 -2.14 -6.28 5.80
C ALA A 50 -3.16 -7.30 6.37
N ALA A 51 -2.75 -8.16 7.31
CA ALA A 51 -3.64 -9.11 7.96
C ALA A 51 -4.79 -8.41 8.71
N LYS A 52 -4.48 -7.35 9.47
CA LYS A 52 -5.50 -6.52 10.14
C LYS A 52 -6.48 -5.89 9.15
N TYR A 53 -5.99 -5.40 8.02
CA TYR A 53 -6.85 -4.86 6.97
C TYR A 53 -7.75 -5.95 6.37
N MET A 54 -7.21 -7.13 6.11
CA MET A 54 -8.00 -8.26 5.60
C MET A 54 -9.07 -8.71 6.61
N ALA A 55 -8.76 -8.64 7.91
CA ALA A 55 -9.72 -8.89 9.00
C ALA A 55 -10.74 -7.75 9.23
N GLY A 56 -10.73 -6.69 8.38
CA GLY A 56 -11.64 -5.54 8.52
C GLY A 56 -11.29 -4.58 9.66
N LYS A 57 -10.13 -4.74 10.31
CA LYS A 57 -9.65 -3.87 11.40
C LYS A 57 -8.91 -2.63 10.84
N ASN A 58 -9.55 -1.89 9.93
CA ASN A 58 -8.93 -0.83 9.13
C ASN A 58 -8.26 0.26 9.97
N LEU A 59 -8.92 0.74 11.04
CA LEU A 59 -8.35 1.78 11.90
C LEU A 59 -7.09 1.32 12.65
N GLU A 60 -7.06 0.06 13.08
CA GLU A 60 -5.86 -0.51 13.69
C GLU A 60 -4.74 -0.69 12.66
N ALA A 61 -5.07 -1.17 11.47
CA ALA A 61 -4.12 -1.33 10.37
C ALA A 61 -3.47 0.02 9.99
N ILE A 62 -4.27 1.09 9.88
CA ILE A 62 -3.77 2.44 9.62
C ILE A 62 -2.82 2.88 10.73
N ARG A 63 -3.27 2.82 12.00
CA ARG A 63 -2.48 3.27 13.15
C ARG A 63 -1.13 2.54 13.24
N ILE A 64 -1.15 1.21 13.18
CA ILE A 64 0.07 0.39 13.24
C ILE A 64 0.97 0.67 12.04
N GLY A 65 0.40 0.73 10.84
CA GLY A 65 1.16 1.01 9.63
C GLY A 65 1.87 2.36 9.64
N GLU A 66 1.22 3.41 10.16
CA GLU A 66 1.83 4.73 10.32
C GLU A 66 2.99 4.72 11.31
N GLU A 67 2.85 4.05 12.43
CA GLU A 67 3.91 3.91 13.43
C GLU A 67 5.12 3.13 12.88
N ILE A 68 4.87 2.04 12.15
CA ILE A 68 5.93 1.24 11.52
C ILE A 68 6.65 2.07 10.44
N LEU A 69 5.88 2.76 9.58
CA LEU A 69 6.47 3.58 8.52
C LEU A 69 7.38 4.66 9.11
N PHE A 70 6.94 5.32 10.19
CA PHE A 70 7.75 6.29 10.91
C PHE A 70 9.03 5.68 11.50
N ALA A 71 8.95 4.48 12.09
CA ALA A 71 10.11 3.77 12.63
C ALA A 71 11.12 3.40 11.52
N LEU A 72 10.62 2.91 10.37
CA LEU A 72 11.45 2.59 9.20
C LEU A 72 12.15 3.81 8.61
N GLU A 73 11.50 4.96 8.57
CA GLU A 73 12.10 6.22 8.09
C GLU A 73 13.22 6.72 8.99
N ARG A 74 13.07 6.53 10.29
CA ARG A 74 14.09 6.92 11.27
C ARG A 74 15.30 5.99 11.29
N SER A 75 15.16 4.76 10.84
CA SER A 75 16.25 3.77 10.92
C SER A 75 17.49 4.17 10.12
N HIS A 76 17.42 5.22 9.28
CA HIS A 76 18.53 5.73 8.44
C HIS A 76 19.26 4.63 7.67
N SER A 77 18.68 3.46 7.60
CA SER A 77 19.28 2.34 6.90
C SER A 77 19.24 2.58 5.39
N ARG A 78 20.40 2.53 4.76
CA ARG A 78 20.53 2.58 3.30
C ARG A 78 20.28 1.22 2.65
N LEU A 79 19.89 0.21 3.41
CA LEU A 79 19.62 -1.11 2.90
C LEU A 79 18.37 -1.06 1.99
N SER A 80 18.47 -1.68 0.83
CA SER A 80 17.37 -1.78 -0.14
C SER A 80 16.11 -2.37 0.48
N ASP A 81 16.28 -3.35 1.37
CA ASP A 81 15.18 -4.06 2.04
C ASP A 81 14.22 -3.12 2.79
N TYR A 82 14.75 -2.12 3.51
CA TYR A 82 13.89 -1.14 4.19
C TYR A 82 13.14 -0.23 3.22
N LYS A 83 13.74 0.11 2.07
CA LYS A 83 13.05 0.90 1.04
C LYS A 83 11.89 0.14 0.44
N VAL A 84 12.08 -1.15 0.13
CA VAL A 84 11.01 -2.03 -0.36
C VAL A 84 9.86 -2.09 0.65
N LEU A 85 10.18 -2.26 1.94
CA LEU A 85 9.17 -2.30 3.01
C LEU A 85 8.44 -0.96 3.16
N GLN A 86 9.15 0.17 3.06
CA GLN A 86 8.54 1.51 3.08
C GLN A 86 7.59 1.71 1.88
N ILE A 87 7.97 1.28 0.69
CA ILE A 87 7.13 1.36 -0.52
C ILE A 87 5.86 0.52 -0.33
N ASN A 88 6.02 -0.75 0.06
CA ASN A 88 4.90 -1.66 0.28
C ASN A 88 3.94 -1.11 1.35
N LEU A 89 4.47 -0.66 2.46
CA LEU A 89 3.66 -0.15 3.56
C LEU A 89 2.93 1.15 3.20
N ALA A 90 3.62 2.08 2.54
CA ALA A 90 2.99 3.32 2.08
C ALA A 90 1.89 3.03 1.04
N HIS A 91 2.10 2.09 0.13
CA HIS A 91 1.09 1.66 -0.82
C HIS A 91 -0.11 0.99 -0.12
N ASN A 92 0.13 0.07 0.83
CA ASN A 92 -0.94 -0.56 1.61
C ASN A 92 -1.76 0.47 2.39
N LEU A 93 -1.11 1.42 3.08
CA LEU A 93 -1.79 2.51 3.78
C LEU A 93 -2.65 3.33 2.84
N SER A 94 -2.19 3.61 1.62
CA SER A 94 -2.98 4.33 0.63
C SER A 94 -4.25 3.59 0.25
N GLN A 95 -4.19 2.27 0.12
CA GLN A 95 -5.35 1.44 -0.22
C GLN A 95 -6.36 1.40 0.94
N ILE A 96 -5.89 1.19 2.17
CA ILE A 96 -6.75 1.15 3.36
C ILE A 96 -7.47 2.50 3.54
N LEU A 97 -6.73 3.61 3.42
CA LEU A 97 -7.28 4.96 3.53
C LEU A 97 -8.27 5.28 2.39
N GLN A 98 -8.05 4.75 1.20
CA GLN A 98 -8.98 4.88 0.08
C GLN A 98 -10.30 4.16 0.38
N ASP A 99 -10.25 2.95 0.95
CA ASP A 99 -11.44 2.19 1.34
C ASP A 99 -12.21 2.87 2.49
N GLU A 100 -11.50 3.59 3.37
CA GLU A 100 -12.11 4.44 4.41
C GLU A 100 -12.65 5.78 3.88
N GLY A 101 -12.53 6.07 2.58
CA GLY A 101 -12.94 7.34 1.98
C GLY A 101 -12.03 8.54 2.32
N ARG A 102 -10.89 8.31 2.95
CA ARG A 102 -9.90 9.33 3.34
C ARG A 102 -8.96 9.66 2.18
N TYR A 103 -9.53 10.10 1.05
CA TYR A 103 -8.84 10.20 -0.23
C TYR A 103 -7.63 11.15 -0.25
N GLN A 104 -7.65 12.26 0.51
CA GLN A 104 -6.51 13.18 0.60
C GLN A 104 -5.30 12.51 1.25
N GLU A 105 -5.53 11.77 2.32
CA GLU A 105 -4.50 11.03 3.04
C GLU A 105 -4.03 9.83 2.22
N ALA A 106 -4.95 9.10 1.59
CA ALA A 106 -4.62 8.04 0.66
C ALA A 106 -3.68 8.54 -0.45
N LEU A 107 -3.97 9.69 -1.05
CA LEU A 107 -3.12 10.29 -2.09
C LEU A 107 -1.73 10.65 -1.55
N LEU A 108 -1.63 11.13 -0.31
CA LEU A 108 -0.35 11.46 0.32
C LEU A 108 0.55 10.22 0.42
N TYR A 109 0.01 9.10 0.92
CA TYR A 109 0.76 7.84 1.04
C TYR A 109 1.06 7.20 -0.32
N ALA A 110 0.14 7.24 -1.28
CA ALA A 110 0.38 6.76 -2.63
C ALA A 110 1.52 7.53 -3.32
N LYS A 111 1.54 8.87 -3.20
CA LYS A 111 2.64 9.69 -3.70
C LYS A 111 3.96 9.47 -2.96
N LYS A 112 3.93 9.13 -1.68
CA LYS A 112 5.11 8.74 -0.94
C LYS A 112 5.70 7.44 -1.50
N ALA A 113 4.86 6.43 -1.76
CA ALA A 113 5.27 5.18 -2.40
C ALA A 113 5.84 5.41 -3.82
N GLU A 114 5.17 6.27 -4.62
CA GLU A 114 5.63 6.69 -5.97
C GLU A 114 7.04 7.29 -5.90
N ASN A 115 7.26 8.26 -5.03
CA ASN A 115 8.56 8.93 -4.89
C ASN A 115 9.66 7.97 -4.43
N LEU A 116 9.38 7.09 -3.47
CA LEU A 116 10.34 6.09 -3.02
C LEU A 116 10.71 5.10 -4.14
N SER A 117 9.73 4.71 -4.97
CA SER A 117 9.94 3.81 -6.11
C SER A 117 10.76 4.47 -7.21
N ILE A 118 10.51 5.74 -7.54
CA ILE A 118 11.22 6.48 -8.59
C ILE A 118 12.66 6.80 -8.16
N CYS A 119 12.86 7.21 -6.91
CA CYS A 119 14.19 7.55 -6.37
C CYS A 119 15.04 6.31 -6.02
N GLY A 120 14.44 5.13 -6.02
CA GLY A 120 15.08 3.85 -5.75
C GLY A 120 15.37 3.05 -7.01
N THR A 121 15.89 1.83 -6.80
CA THR A 121 16.03 0.81 -7.86
C THR A 121 14.78 -0.07 -7.96
N GLU A 122 13.84 0.10 -7.03
CA GLU A 122 12.71 -0.79 -6.81
C GLU A 122 11.45 -0.27 -7.49
N GLN A 123 11.40 -0.43 -8.83
CA GLN A 123 10.28 0.06 -9.64
C GLN A 123 9.19 -0.99 -9.92
N PHE A 124 9.30 -2.17 -9.34
CA PHE A 124 8.40 -3.29 -9.67
C PHE A 124 6.93 -3.04 -9.26
N LEU A 125 6.68 -2.21 -8.24
CA LEU A 125 5.33 -1.81 -7.80
C LEU A 125 4.86 -0.49 -8.40
N LEU A 126 5.69 0.21 -9.17
CA LEU A 126 5.33 1.52 -9.71
C LEU A 126 4.03 1.50 -10.52
N PRO A 127 3.75 0.49 -11.38
CA PRO A 127 2.49 0.43 -12.10
C PRO A 127 1.26 0.31 -11.19
N GLU A 128 1.35 -0.48 -10.12
CA GLU A 128 0.27 -0.67 -9.15
C GLU A 128 0.01 0.62 -8.37
N ILE A 129 1.08 1.31 -7.97
CA ILE A 129 1.02 2.59 -7.26
C ILE A 129 0.40 3.66 -8.17
N GLU A 130 0.81 3.76 -9.43
CA GLU A 130 0.25 4.69 -10.41
C GLU A 130 -1.23 4.46 -10.65
N PHE A 131 -1.65 3.19 -10.74
CA PHE A 131 -3.06 2.85 -10.87
C PHE A 131 -3.85 3.26 -9.61
N SER A 132 -3.32 2.99 -8.42
CA SER A 132 -3.94 3.44 -7.16
C SER A 132 -4.09 4.96 -7.10
N ILE A 133 -3.06 5.73 -7.49
CA ILE A 133 -3.13 7.19 -7.56
C ILE A 133 -4.25 7.63 -8.51
N ALA A 134 -4.35 7.01 -9.67
CA ALA A 134 -5.40 7.35 -10.63
C ALA A 134 -6.81 7.03 -10.10
N GLN A 135 -7.00 5.92 -9.39
CA GLN A 135 -8.26 5.58 -8.74
C GLN A 135 -8.63 6.58 -7.63
N ILE A 136 -7.66 6.95 -6.78
CA ILE A 136 -7.85 7.96 -5.73
C ILE A 136 -8.26 9.31 -6.34
N LEU A 137 -7.58 9.74 -7.41
CA LEU A 137 -7.91 10.98 -8.12
C LEU A 137 -9.33 10.95 -8.69
N ASN A 138 -9.79 9.81 -9.24
CA ASN A 138 -11.16 9.65 -9.69
C ASN A 138 -12.16 9.78 -8.53
N ASN A 139 -11.89 9.15 -7.40
CA ASN A 139 -12.72 9.26 -6.20
C ASN A 139 -12.78 10.71 -5.67
N MET A 140 -11.70 11.48 -5.82
CA MET A 140 -11.63 12.92 -5.52
C MET A 140 -12.31 13.80 -6.58
N LYS A 141 -12.96 13.20 -7.61
CA LYS A 141 -13.58 13.91 -8.74
C LYS A 141 -12.59 14.64 -9.66
N LYS A 142 -11.30 14.34 -9.57
CA LYS A 142 -10.24 14.84 -10.45
C LYS A 142 -10.10 13.95 -11.69
N ARG A 143 -11.22 13.80 -12.44
CA ARG A 143 -11.35 12.82 -13.53
C ARG A 143 -10.32 13.01 -14.64
N GLN A 144 -10.01 14.25 -15.00
CA GLN A 144 -9.05 14.53 -16.07
C GLN A 144 -7.64 14.07 -15.69
N GLU A 145 -7.18 14.36 -14.44
CA GLU A 145 -5.87 13.92 -13.96
C GLU A 145 -5.80 12.38 -13.88
N SER A 146 -6.88 11.75 -13.39
CA SER A 146 -7.00 10.30 -13.32
C SER A 146 -6.88 9.66 -14.71
N ARG A 147 -7.63 10.18 -15.67
CA ARG A 147 -7.65 9.72 -17.06
C ARG A 147 -6.27 9.80 -17.70
N MET A 148 -5.62 10.95 -17.61
CA MET A 148 -4.29 11.16 -18.19
C MET A 148 -3.25 10.16 -17.64
N ARG A 149 -3.29 9.86 -16.32
CA ARG A 149 -2.40 8.85 -15.71
C ARG A 149 -2.67 7.46 -16.26
N MET A 150 -3.93 7.04 -16.37
CA MET A 150 -4.29 5.72 -16.89
C MET A 150 -3.92 5.56 -18.36
N GLU A 151 -4.20 6.57 -19.18
CA GLU A 151 -3.83 6.56 -20.60
C GLU A 151 -2.30 6.46 -20.81
N ALA A 152 -1.51 7.05 -19.94
CA ALA A 152 -0.04 6.92 -19.97
C ALA A 152 0.43 5.56 -19.43
N LEU A 153 -0.27 5.00 -18.44
CA LEU A 153 0.10 3.76 -17.76
C LEU A 153 -0.09 2.51 -18.62
N ILE A 154 -1.17 2.46 -19.41
CA ILE A 154 -1.53 1.30 -20.24
C ILE A 154 -0.40 0.87 -21.20
N PRO A 155 0.16 1.76 -22.06
CA PRO A 155 1.24 1.38 -22.95
C PRO A 155 2.52 1.00 -22.19
N TYR A 156 2.81 1.65 -21.06
CA TYR A 156 3.94 1.29 -20.22
C TYR A 156 3.81 -0.14 -19.66
N MET A 157 2.64 -0.50 -19.12
CA MET A 157 2.38 -1.85 -18.61
C MET A 157 2.52 -2.91 -19.70
N ARG A 158 2.03 -2.63 -20.92
CA ARG A 158 2.18 -3.54 -22.07
C ARG A 158 3.64 -3.74 -22.45
N LEU A 159 4.43 -2.67 -22.41
CA LEU A 159 5.87 -2.70 -22.72
C LEU A 159 6.66 -3.57 -21.73
N ILE A 160 6.35 -3.50 -20.42
CA ILE A 160 7.02 -4.30 -19.37
C ILE A 160 6.40 -5.70 -19.19
N GLY A 161 5.46 -6.11 -20.05
CA GLY A 161 4.88 -7.44 -20.05
C GLY A 161 3.70 -7.67 -19.08
N LYS A 162 3.24 -6.63 -18.36
CA LYS A 162 2.08 -6.69 -17.44
C LYS A 162 0.75 -6.54 -18.20
N LYS A 163 0.49 -7.42 -19.16
CA LYS A 163 -0.67 -7.30 -20.07
C LYS A 163 -2.01 -7.37 -19.35
N GLU A 164 -2.18 -8.33 -18.45
CA GLU A 164 -3.43 -8.51 -17.69
C GLU A 164 -3.77 -7.26 -16.87
N MET A 165 -2.77 -6.64 -16.27
CA MET A 165 -2.96 -5.40 -15.53
C MET A 165 -3.28 -4.22 -16.46
N ALA A 166 -2.65 -4.14 -17.63
CA ALA A 166 -2.98 -3.13 -18.64
C ALA A 166 -4.44 -3.23 -19.09
N ASP A 167 -4.95 -4.45 -19.28
CA ASP A 167 -6.33 -4.69 -19.66
C ASP A 167 -7.32 -4.32 -18.53
N LEU A 168 -6.96 -4.59 -17.28
CA LEU A 168 -7.74 -4.18 -16.10
C LEU A 168 -7.80 -2.63 -15.99
N VAL A 169 -6.70 -1.93 -16.21
CA VAL A 169 -6.66 -0.45 -16.22
C VAL A 169 -7.50 0.10 -17.37
N GLN A 170 -7.43 -0.53 -18.54
CA GLN A 170 -8.24 -0.15 -19.71
C GLN A 170 -9.73 -0.30 -19.41
N GLU A 171 -10.14 -1.42 -18.83
CA GLU A 171 -11.54 -1.68 -18.44
C GLU A 171 -12.03 -0.65 -17.41
N TYR A 172 -11.19 -0.33 -16.41
CA TYR A 172 -11.52 0.69 -15.42
C TYR A 172 -11.70 2.07 -16.06
N LEU A 173 -10.79 2.45 -16.98
CA LEU A 173 -10.86 3.71 -17.72
C LEU A 173 -12.19 3.83 -18.48
N GLU A 174 -12.56 2.79 -19.21
CA GLU A 174 -13.78 2.75 -20.00
C GLU A 174 -15.04 2.86 -19.15
N LYS A 175 -15.10 2.13 -18.03
CA LYS A 175 -16.26 2.13 -17.14
C LYS A 175 -16.46 3.43 -16.37
N ASN A 176 -15.38 4.06 -15.94
CA ASN A 176 -15.46 5.14 -14.94
C ASN A 176 -15.16 6.53 -15.48
N LEU A 177 -14.48 6.63 -16.64
CA LEU A 177 -13.93 7.90 -17.12
C LEU A 177 -14.34 8.28 -18.57
N THR A 178 -15.03 7.40 -19.32
CA THR A 178 -15.46 7.69 -20.69
C THR A 178 -16.84 8.35 -20.80
N ASN A 179 -17.65 8.38 -19.75
CA ASN A 179 -19.04 8.86 -19.80
C ASN A 179 -19.20 10.38 -19.65
N ASP A 180 -18.16 11.18 -19.81
CA ASP A 180 -18.22 12.65 -19.70
C ASP A 180 -18.11 13.39 -21.06
N VAL A 181 -18.51 12.75 -22.15
CA VAL A 181 -18.66 13.43 -23.46
C VAL A 181 -20.16 13.57 -23.77
N ASN A 182 -20.83 14.46 -23.03
CA ASN A 182 -22.04 15.15 -23.47
C ASN A 182 -22.14 16.49 -22.79
#